data_274886c4c113fb66939a93e148eddb54
#
_entry.id   274886c4c113fb66939a93e148eddb54
#
_cell.length_a   1.000
_cell.length_b   1.000
_cell.length_c   1.000
_cell.angle_alpha   90.00
_cell.angle_beta   90.00
_cell.angle_gamma   90.00
#
_symmetry.space_group_name_H-M   'P 1'
#
loop_
_entity.id
_entity.type
_entity.pdbx_description
1 polymer ?
#
loop_
_entity_poly.entity_id
_entity_poly.type
_entity_poly.pdbx_seq_one_letter_code
_entity_poly.pdbx_strand_id
1 'polypeptide(L)'
;MDKTIQINTFSRFTRVSRETITSLKKYENTIIETNKNLNLIGKSTIKDIWIRHFLDSAQVIDFIDKNDKTLVDLGSGAGFPGLIIAIVSKERKIPLKIKLIEKSPKKTKFLKNLVHKLHLHLDVDVLNQNILHDSKKLSENVFVTRAFKPLKIILQLIHNNAENWKKIFIFLGKTGKNELLQVSKNWDIEYKQRVSVTSNDSIIIEINRLKKK
;
A
#
# COMPACT_ATOMS: atom_id res chain seq x y z
N MET A 1 1.92 -18.78 13.10
CA MET A 1 2.20 -19.63 11.89
C MET A 1 3.70 -19.73 11.72
N ASP A 2 4.22 -20.89 11.35
CA ASP A 2 5.65 -21.07 11.06
C ASP A 2 6.10 -20.15 9.93
N LYS A 3 7.34 -19.65 10.02
CA LYS A 3 7.91 -18.69 9.07
C LYS A 3 8.02 -19.24 7.65
N THR A 4 8.42 -20.49 7.53
CA THR A 4 8.56 -21.15 6.23
C THR A 4 7.20 -21.29 5.55
N ILE A 5 6.16 -21.59 6.30
CA ILE A 5 4.78 -21.65 5.79
C ILE A 5 4.33 -20.27 5.31
N GLN A 6 4.61 -19.21 6.06
CA GLN A 6 4.27 -17.84 5.64
C GLN A 6 4.93 -17.45 4.32
N ILE A 7 6.25 -17.70 4.19
CA ILE A 7 7.01 -17.41 2.98
C ILE A 7 6.47 -18.21 1.78
N ASN A 8 6.20 -19.49 1.98
CA ASN A 8 5.65 -20.36 0.93
C ASN A 8 4.25 -19.89 0.49
N THR A 9 3.42 -19.46 1.44
CA THR A 9 2.08 -18.90 1.14
C THR A 9 2.20 -17.64 0.28
N PHE A 10 3.08 -16.71 0.68
CA PHE A 10 3.35 -15.50 -0.11
C PHE A 10 3.86 -15.84 -1.51
N SER A 11 4.86 -16.73 -1.61
CA SER A 11 5.46 -17.12 -2.89
C SER A 11 4.45 -17.77 -3.84
N ARG A 12 3.60 -18.66 -3.32
CA ARG A 12 2.53 -19.28 -4.12
C ARG A 12 1.50 -18.26 -4.62
N PHE A 13 1.10 -17.34 -3.76
CA PHE A 13 0.14 -16.30 -4.12
C PHE A 13 0.69 -15.34 -5.18
N THR A 14 1.92 -14.87 -4.99
CA THR A 14 2.52 -13.82 -5.84
C THR A 14 3.28 -14.37 -7.04
N ARG A 15 3.66 -15.65 -7.01
CA ARG A 15 4.46 -16.34 -8.05
C ARG A 15 5.79 -15.67 -8.34
N VAL A 16 6.44 -15.16 -7.29
CA VAL A 16 7.73 -14.47 -7.39
C VAL A 16 8.90 -15.44 -7.32
N SER A 17 10.05 -15.02 -7.86
CA SER A 17 11.32 -15.77 -7.86
C SER A 17 11.94 -15.91 -6.48
N ARG A 18 12.96 -16.76 -6.36
CA ARG A 18 13.77 -16.92 -5.14
C ARG A 18 14.57 -15.64 -4.82
N GLU A 19 15.00 -14.93 -5.82
CA GLU A 19 15.70 -13.64 -5.73
C GLU A 19 14.80 -12.58 -5.09
N THR A 20 13.54 -12.52 -5.51
CA THR A 20 12.54 -11.63 -4.92
C THR A 20 12.23 -12.00 -3.47
N ILE A 21 12.12 -13.29 -3.13
CA ILE A 21 11.99 -13.74 -1.74
C ILE A 21 13.22 -13.32 -0.91
N THR A 22 14.42 -13.41 -1.47
CA THR A 22 15.66 -12.95 -0.81
C THR A 22 15.63 -11.45 -0.54
N SER A 23 15.15 -10.66 -1.49
CA SER A 23 14.97 -9.20 -1.34
C SER A 23 13.94 -8.88 -0.26
N LEU A 24 12.83 -9.62 -0.20
CA LEU A 24 11.82 -9.45 0.85
C LEU A 24 12.33 -9.86 2.24
N LYS A 25 13.20 -10.87 2.35
CA LYS A 25 13.89 -11.20 3.62
C LYS A 25 14.80 -10.05 4.08
N LYS A 26 15.51 -9.38 3.16
CA LYS A 26 16.28 -8.17 3.49
C LYS A 26 15.38 -7.05 3.99
N TYR A 27 14.22 -6.87 3.35
CA TYR A 27 13.22 -5.90 3.78
C TYR A 27 12.71 -6.21 5.20
N GLU A 28 12.29 -7.43 5.45
CA GLU A 28 11.86 -7.88 6.77
C GLU A 28 12.91 -7.61 7.85
N ASN A 29 14.16 -8.03 7.64
CA ASN A 29 15.25 -7.81 8.60
C ASN A 29 15.45 -6.31 8.86
N THR A 30 15.37 -5.48 7.82
CA THR A 30 15.49 -4.02 7.95
C THR A 30 14.34 -3.43 8.77
N ILE A 31 13.10 -3.91 8.59
CA ILE A 31 11.97 -3.51 9.45
C ILE A 31 12.22 -3.92 10.89
N ILE A 32 12.58 -5.16 11.16
CA ILE A 32 12.77 -5.70 12.52
C ILE A 32 13.83 -4.88 13.27
N GLU A 33 14.97 -4.62 12.63
CA GLU A 33 16.04 -3.81 13.21
C GLU A 33 15.59 -2.37 13.48
N THR A 34 14.97 -1.73 12.50
CA THR A 34 14.54 -0.34 12.63
C THR A 34 13.39 -0.19 13.64
N ASN A 35 12.53 -1.19 13.75
CA ASN A 35 11.35 -1.17 14.64
C ASN A 35 11.73 -1.14 16.13
N LYS A 36 12.99 -1.45 16.47
CA LYS A 36 13.51 -1.30 17.83
C LYS A 36 13.48 0.16 18.30
N ASN A 37 13.69 1.11 17.37
CA ASN A 37 13.85 2.54 17.68
C ASN A 37 12.83 3.43 16.96
N LEU A 38 12.17 2.93 15.93
CA LEU A 38 11.17 3.67 15.14
C LEU A 38 9.95 2.78 14.92
N ASN A 39 8.83 3.16 15.51
CA ASN A 39 7.58 2.38 15.42
C ASN A 39 7.04 2.35 13.99
N LEU A 40 7.51 1.40 13.18
CA LEU A 40 7.13 1.19 11.78
C LEU A 40 5.86 0.36 11.68
N ILE A 41 5.83 -0.77 12.40
CA ILE A 41 4.69 -1.70 12.47
C ILE A 41 4.43 -2.12 13.92
N GLY A 42 3.22 -2.58 14.20
CA GLY A 42 2.85 -3.09 15.52
C GLY A 42 3.72 -4.29 15.93
N LYS A 43 4.27 -4.26 17.14
CA LYS A 43 5.16 -5.34 17.64
C LYS A 43 4.51 -6.73 17.55
N SER A 44 3.20 -6.83 17.82
CA SER A 44 2.45 -8.09 17.73
C SER A 44 2.35 -8.65 16.30
N THR A 45 2.56 -7.82 15.27
CA THR A 45 2.46 -8.25 13.86
C THR A 45 3.80 -8.67 13.26
N ILE A 46 4.91 -8.44 13.95
CA ILE A 46 6.27 -8.78 13.45
C ILE A 46 6.40 -10.28 13.16
N LYS A 47 5.89 -11.12 14.05
CA LYS A 47 5.95 -12.58 13.88
C LYS A 47 5.20 -13.10 12.66
N ASP A 48 4.21 -12.35 12.18
CA ASP A 48 3.35 -12.70 11.05
C ASP A 48 3.50 -11.71 9.88
N ILE A 49 4.66 -11.06 9.75
CA ILE A 49 4.91 -9.97 8.79
C ILE A 49 4.63 -10.37 7.34
N TRP A 50 4.95 -11.61 6.95
CA TRP A 50 4.75 -12.12 5.60
C TRP A 50 3.28 -12.25 5.23
N ILE A 51 2.43 -12.56 6.19
CA ILE A 51 0.99 -12.65 5.96
C ILE A 51 0.33 -11.29 6.16
N ARG A 52 0.54 -10.68 7.35
CA ARG A 52 -0.20 -9.47 7.74
C ARG A 52 0.24 -8.19 7.04
N HIS A 53 1.43 -8.19 6.45
CA HIS A 53 1.94 -7.01 5.75
C HIS A 53 2.30 -7.32 4.29
N PHE A 54 3.12 -8.31 4.02
CA PHE A 54 3.57 -8.57 2.65
C PHE A 54 2.45 -9.13 1.79
N LEU A 55 1.84 -10.24 2.19
CA LEU A 55 0.74 -10.85 1.43
C LEU A 55 -0.48 -9.93 1.39
N ASP A 56 -0.82 -9.31 2.52
CA ASP A 56 -1.92 -8.34 2.57
C ASP A 56 -1.72 -7.22 1.54
N SER A 57 -0.51 -6.66 1.43
CA SER A 57 -0.17 -5.61 0.46
C SER A 57 -0.18 -6.09 -1.00
N ALA A 58 0.20 -7.34 -1.24
CA ALA A 58 0.32 -7.89 -2.59
C ALA A 58 -1.03 -8.21 -3.25
N GLN A 59 -2.13 -8.28 -2.49
CA GLN A 59 -3.44 -8.69 -2.97
C GLN A 59 -3.99 -7.85 -4.15
N VAL A 60 -3.56 -6.61 -4.27
CA VAL A 60 -4.06 -5.70 -5.31
C VAL A 60 -3.27 -5.79 -6.62
N ILE A 61 -2.17 -6.54 -6.66
CA ILE A 61 -1.28 -6.58 -7.82
C ILE A 61 -1.97 -7.12 -9.08
N ASP A 62 -2.89 -8.06 -8.93
CA ASP A 62 -3.61 -8.66 -10.06
C ASP A 62 -4.68 -7.72 -10.66
N PHE A 63 -4.95 -6.58 -10.01
CA PHE A 63 -5.89 -5.55 -10.45
C PHE A 63 -5.20 -4.29 -10.99
N ILE A 64 -3.86 -4.31 -11.00
CA ILE A 64 -3.03 -3.29 -11.65
C ILE A 64 -2.66 -3.83 -13.03
N ASP A 65 -3.12 -3.17 -14.07
CA ASP A 65 -2.87 -3.61 -15.44
C ASP A 65 -1.67 -2.88 -16.06
N LYS A 66 -1.22 -3.36 -17.23
CA LYS A 66 -0.06 -2.82 -17.95
C LYS A 66 -0.24 -1.38 -18.44
N ASN A 67 -1.48 -0.89 -18.47
CA ASN A 67 -1.80 0.50 -18.85
C ASN A 67 -1.78 1.45 -17.65
N ASP A 68 -1.68 0.93 -16.43
CA ASP A 68 -1.44 1.73 -15.24
C ASP A 68 0.06 2.02 -15.16
N LYS A 69 0.44 3.28 -15.39
CA LYS A 69 1.86 3.68 -15.48
C LYS A 69 2.41 4.25 -14.19
N THR A 70 1.52 4.80 -13.36
CA THR A 70 1.90 5.50 -12.13
C THR A 70 1.00 5.10 -10.97
N LEU A 71 1.61 4.96 -9.79
CA LEU A 71 0.92 4.66 -8.55
C LEU A 71 1.41 5.56 -7.43
N VAL A 72 0.51 6.02 -6.58
CA VAL A 72 0.85 6.71 -5.33
C VAL A 72 0.32 5.96 -4.12
N ASP A 73 1.18 5.78 -3.13
CA ASP A 73 0.84 5.22 -1.81
C ASP A 73 0.73 6.36 -0.79
N LEU A 74 -0.47 6.56 -0.27
CA LEU A 74 -0.77 7.65 0.66
C LEU A 74 -0.57 7.19 2.11
N GLY A 75 0.45 7.76 2.76
CA GLY A 75 0.80 7.41 4.13
C GLY A 75 1.55 6.10 4.23
N SER A 76 2.60 5.94 3.44
CA SER A 76 3.32 4.68 3.21
C SER A 76 3.90 4.02 4.46
N GLY A 77 4.19 4.78 5.52
CA GLY A 77 4.65 4.25 6.81
C GLY A 77 5.92 3.43 6.71
N ALA A 78 5.78 2.11 6.86
CA ALA A 78 6.86 1.15 6.66
C ALA A 78 7.09 0.76 5.18
N GLY A 79 6.30 1.33 4.24
CA GLY A 79 6.33 1.00 2.81
C GLY A 79 5.16 0.10 2.37
N PHE A 80 4.08 0.06 3.13
CA PHE A 80 2.92 -0.79 2.85
C PHE A 80 1.67 0.02 2.45
N PRO A 81 1.04 -0.29 1.31
CA PRO A 81 1.33 -1.44 0.43
C PRO A 81 2.33 -1.12 -0.70
N GLY A 82 2.69 0.15 -0.95
CA GLY A 82 3.36 0.62 -2.15
C GLY A 82 4.68 -0.08 -2.47
N LEU A 83 5.54 -0.34 -1.48
CA LEU A 83 6.84 -0.95 -1.73
C LEU A 83 6.74 -2.45 -2.06
N ILE A 84 5.75 -3.15 -1.50
CA ILE A 84 5.48 -4.55 -1.90
C ILE A 84 4.95 -4.60 -3.33
N ILE A 85 4.06 -3.67 -3.69
CA ILE A 85 3.58 -3.54 -5.07
C ILE A 85 4.76 -3.27 -6.02
N ALA A 86 5.70 -2.38 -5.64
CA ALA A 86 6.90 -2.11 -6.44
C ALA A 86 7.74 -3.37 -6.70
N ILE A 87 8.02 -4.14 -5.64
CA ILE A 87 8.82 -5.36 -5.72
C ILE A 87 8.14 -6.39 -6.64
N VAL A 88 6.84 -6.63 -6.46
CA VAL A 88 6.11 -7.63 -7.25
C VAL A 88 5.89 -7.14 -8.69
N SER A 89 5.64 -5.84 -8.90
CA SER A 89 5.52 -5.24 -10.25
C SER A 89 6.81 -5.40 -11.04
N LYS A 90 7.97 -5.16 -10.41
CA LYS A 90 9.29 -5.36 -11.03
C LYS A 90 9.50 -6.80 -11.46
N GLU A 91 9.18 -7.77 -10.59
CA GLU A 91 9.22 -9.20 -10.89
C GLU A 91 8.34 -9.55 -12.10
N ARG A 92 7.12 -9.02 -12.12
CA ARG A 92 6.13 -9.27 -13.19
C ARG A 92 6.35 -8.43 -14.45
N LYS A 93 7.41 -7.60 -14.49
CA LYS A 93 7.72 -6.69 -15.61
C LYS A 93 6.55 -5.74 -15.93
N ILE A 94 5.82 -5.29 -14.90
CA ILE A 94 4.82 -4.24 -15.02
C ILE A 94 5.55 -2.89 -14.92
N PRO A 95 5.50 -2.02 -15.94
CA PRO A 95 6.27 -0.77 -15.98
C PRO A 95 5.60 0.32 -15.13
N LEU A 96 5.60 0.15 -13.81
CA LEU A 96 4.90 1.00 -12.86
C LEU A 96 5.89 1.90 -12.11
N LYS A 97 5.73 3.22 -12.22
CA LYS A 97 6.42 4.20 -11.39
C LYS A 97 5.62 4.45 -10.12
N ILE A 98 6.26 4.37 -8.97
CA ILE A 98 5.58 4.41 -7.68
C ILE A 98 6.09 5.58 -6.85
N LYS A 99 5.17 6.33 -6.28
CA LYS A 99 5.42 7.43 -5.37
C LYS A 99 4.95 7.03 -3.97
N LEU A 100 5.86 7.05 -3.00
CA LEU A 100 5.55 6.82 -1.59
C LEU A 100 5.48 8.17 -0.87
N ILE A 101 4.32 8.52 -0.31
CA ILE A 101 4.15 9.77 0.45
C ILE A 101 4.08 9.45 1.93
N GLU A 102 5.00 10.03 2.71
CA GLU A 102 5.06 9.86 4.15
C GLU A 102 5.40 11.20 4.83
N LYS A 103 4.64 11.59 5.86
CA LYS A 103 4.83 12.85 6.57
C LYS A 103 5.96 12.84 7.58
N SER A 104 6.31 11.68 8.14
CA SER A 104 7.34 11.54 9.14
C SER A 104 8.73 11.56 8.51
N PRO A 105 9.61 12.54 8.81
CA PRO A 105 10.97 12.58 8.26
C PRO A 105 11.77 11.32 8.59
N LYS A 106 11.59 10.75 9.79
CA LYS A 106 12.28 9.52 10.21
C LYS A 106 11.85 8.32 9.36
N LYS A 107 10.55 8.18 9.09
CA LYS A 107 10.02 7.09 8.24
C LYS A 107 10.39 7.31 6.77
N THR A 108 10.38 8.55 6.30
CA THR A 108 10.85 8.90 4.94
C THR A 108 12.31 8.51 4.74
N LYS A 109 13.18 8.82 5.72
CA LYS A 109 14.61 8.42 5.67
C LYS A 109 14.75 6.89 5.63
N PHE A 110 13.97 6.17 6.45
CA PHE A 110 13.92 4.71 6.42
C PHE A 110 13.52 4.20 5.03
N LEU A 111 12.45 4.72 4.44
CA LEU A 111 11.98 4.32 3.10
C LEU A 111 13.02 4.59 2.02
N LYS A 112 13.67 5.76 2.00
CA LYS A 112 14.72 6.08 1.05
C LYS A 112 15.87 5.10 1.14
N ASN A 113 16.36 4.80 2.34
CA ASN A 113 17.42 3.82 2.55
C ASN A 113 17.01 2.42 2.08
N LEU A 114 15.77 2.03 2.36
CA LEU A 114 15.24 0.72 1.97
C LEU A 114 15.09 0.59 0.45
N VAL A 115 14.59 1.61 -0.23
CA VAL A 115 14.48 1.67 -1.69
C VAL A 115 15.86 1.48 -2.36
N HIS A 116 16.90 2.14 -1.85
CA HIS A 116 18.26 1.93 -2.32
C HIS A 116 18.77 0.52 -2.05
N LYS A 117 18.59 0.01 -0.84
CA LYS A 117 19.02 -1.33 -0.43
C LYS A 117 18.37 -2.44 -1.26
N LEU A 118 17.17 -2.21 -1.76
CA LEU A 118 16.41 -3.15 -2.60
C LEU A 118 16.56 -2.89 -4.12
N HIS A 119 17.42 -1.93 -4.51
CA HIS A 119 17.64 -1.54 -5.91
C HIS A 119 16.35 -1.15 -6.66
N LEU A 120 15.49 -0.38 -6.00
CA LEU A 120 14.20 0.10 -6.54
C LEU A 120 14.21 1.60 -6.88
N HIS A 121 15.34 2.29 -6.72
CA HIS A 121 15.46 3.75 -6.85
C HIS A 121 15.14 4.31 -8.25
N LEU A 122 15.11 3.46 -9.28
CA LEU A 122 14.70 3.87 -10.63
C LEU A 122 13.16 3.86 -10.81
N ASP A 123 12.44 3.15 -9.97
CA ASP A 123 11.00 2.93 -10.10
C ASP A 123 10.19 3.48 -8.93
N VAL A 124 10.85 3.85 -7.83
CA VAL A 124 10.21 4.29 -6.59
C VAL A 124 10.79 5.62 -6.10
N ASP A 125 9.92 6.63 -6.04
CA ASP A 125 10.19 7.92 -5.40
C ASP A 125 9.62 7.97 -3.99
N VAL A 126 10.37 8.57 -3.06
CA VAL A 126 9.94 8.74 -1.66
C VAL A 126 9.89 10.21 -1.30
N LEU A 127 8.70 10.71 -1.01
CA LEU A 127 8.45 12.11 -0.68
C LEU A 127 8.15 12.28 0.82
N ASN A 128 8.88 13.21 1.46
CA ASN A 128 8.52 13.67 2.79
C ASN A 128 7.48 14.78 2.67
N GLN A 129 6.21 14.42 2.79
CA GLN A 129 5.11 15.34 2.52
C GLN A 129 3.92 15.06 3.44
N ASN A 130 3.33 16.10 4.00
CA ASN A 130 2.05 15.99 4.69
C ASN A 130 0.90 16.27 3.72
N ILE A 131 0.47 15.23 3.04
CA ILE A 131 -0.53 15.31 1.96
C ILE A 131 -1.88 15.91 2.40
N LEU A 132 -2.19 15.94 3.70
CA LEU A 132 -3.42 16.55 4.20
C LEU A 132 -3.36 18.09 4.25
N HIS A 133 -2.17 18.66 4.23
CA HIS A 133 -1.94 20.10 4.30
C HIS A 133 -1.37 20.67 3.00
N ASP A 134 -0.94 19.78 2.11
CA ASP A 134 -0.40 20.18 0.80
C ASP A 134 -1.50 20.26 -0.25
N SER A 135 -1.56 21.37 -0.95
CA SER A 135 -2.51 21.60 -2.06
C SER A 135 -2.00 21.08 -3.41
N LYS A 136 -0.87 20.35 -3.42
CA LYS A 136 -0.32 19.79 -4.66
C LYS A 136 -1.27 18.77 -5.26
N LYS A 137 -1.52 18.93 -6.56
CA LYS A 137 -2.31 17.98 -7.32
C LYS A 137 -1.56 16.66 -7.50
N LEU A 138 -2.32 15.57 -7.43
CA LEU A 138 -1.86 14.21 -7.65
C LEU A 138 -2.49 13.72 -8.96
N SER A 139 -1.67 13.24 -9.89
CA SER A 139 -2.11 12.82 -11.23
C SER A 139 -1.76 11.36 -11.54
N GLU A 140 -1.50 10.57 -10.51
CA GLU A 140 -1.19 9.17 -10.66
C GLU A 140 -2.42 8.37 -11.12
N ASN A 141 -2.19 7.32 -11.92
CA ASN A 141 -3.28 6.47 -12.42
C ASN A 141 -3.93 5.65 -11.30
N VAL A 142 -3.13 5.18 -10.35
CA VAL A 142 -3.56 4.32 -9.26
C VAL A 142 -3.21 4.95 -7.92
N PHE A 143 -4.17 4.96 -7.03
CA PHE A 143 -3.98 5.34 -5.64
C PHE A 143 -4.08 4.11 -4.76
N VAL A 144 -3.20 3.98 -3.79
CA VAL A 144 -3.31 2.95 -2.76
C VAL A 144 -3.15 3.58 -1.38
N THR A 145 -3.82 3.02 -0.41
CA THR A 145 -3.64 3.43 0.99
C THR A 145 -4.06 2.33 1.95
N ARG A 146 -3.31 2.21 3.06
CA ARG A 146 -3.59 1.26 4.14
C ARG A 146 -3.31 1.90 5.50
N ALA A 147 -4.26 1.80 6.44
CA ALA A 147 -4.12 2.30 7.81
C ALA A 147 -3.63 3.78 7.88
N PHE A 148 -4.06 4.60 6.93
CA PHE A 148 -3.64 6.00 6.81
C PHE A 148 -4.56 6.94 7.59
N LYS A 149 -5.83 6.99 7.21
CA LYS A 149 -6.87 7.85 7.78
C LYS A 149 -8.24 7.18 7.66
N PRO A 150 -9.26 7.63 8.43
CA PRO A 150 -10.64 7.23 8.20
C PRO A 150 -11.07 7.47 6.75
N LEU A 151 -11.92 6.60 6.24
CA LEU A 151 -12.36 6.60 4.83
C LEU A 151 -12.89 7.97 4.38
N LYS A 152 -13.68 8.65 5.23
CA LYS A 152 -14.20 10.01 4.94
C LYS A 152 -13.09 11.01 4.59
N ILE A 153 -11.97 10.97 5.30
CA ILE A 153 -10.84 11.88 5.08
C ILE A 153 -10.12 11.51 3.79
N ILE A 154 -9.95 10.21 3.51
CA ILE A 154 -9.32 9.72 2.27
C ILE A 154 -10.14 10.17 1.05
N LEU A 155 -11.46 9.99 1.07
CA LEU A 155 -12.32 10.39 -0.04
C LEU A 155 -12.29 11.90 -0.28
N GLN A 156 -12.32 12.70 0.79
CA GLN A 156 -12.24 14.17 0.68
C GLN A 156 -10.87 14.61 0.12
N LEU A 157 -9.77 13.99 0.57
CA LEU A 157 -8.42 14.27 0.06
C LEU A 157 -8.34 13.99 -1.45
N ILE A 158 -8.80 12.82 -1.87
CA ILE A 158 -8.75 12.41 -3.28
C ILE A 158 -9.65 13.31 -4.14
N HIS A 159 -10.87 13.59 -3.69
CA HIS A 159 -11.78 14.49 -4.40
C HIS A 159 -11.19 15.88 -4.63
N ASN A 160 -10.48 16.42 -3.64
CA ASN A 160 -9.91 17.77 -3.72
C ASN A 160 -8.61 17.84 -4.52
N ASN A 161 -7.79 16.80 -4.46
CA ASN A 161 -6.39 16.88 -4.88
C ASN A 161 -6.02 15.91 -6.01
N ALA A 162 -6.83 14.89 -6.32
CA ALA A 162 -6.49 13.89 -7.33
C ALA A 162 -7.18 14.19 -8.67
N GLU A 163 -6.41 14.09 -9.75
CA GLU A 163 -6.87 14.30 -11.12
C GLU A 163 -6.48 13.09 -12.00
N ASN A 164 -7.30 12.79 -13.01
CA ASN A 164 -6.99 11.78 -14.04
C ASN A 164 -6.70 10.37 -13.50
N TRP A 165 -7.13 10.06 -12.29
CA TRP A 165 -6.97 8.73 -11.71
C TRP A 165 -7.96 7.73 -12.33
N LYS A 166 -7.59 6.45 -12.30
CA LYS A 166 -8.40 5.34 -12.81
C LYS A 166 -8.95 4.45 -11.70
N LYS A 167 -8.13 4.21 -10.68
CA LYS A 167 -8.43 3.27 -9.58
C LYS A 167 -7.89 3.76 -8.26
N ILE A 168 -8.63 3.48 -7.20
CA ILE A 168 -8.20 3.73 -5.82
C ILE A 168 -8.40 2.44 -5.03
N PHE A 169 -7.33 1.88 -4.49
CA PHE A 169 -7.40 0.74 -3.58
C PHE A 169 -7.26 1.20 -2.13
N ILE A 170 -8.28 0.94 -1.32
CA ILE A 170 -8.28 1.27 0.10
C ILE A 170 -8.44 -0.01 0.92
N PHE A 171 -7.44 -0.26 1.76
CA PHE A 171 -7.44 -1.37 2.70
C PHE A 171 -8.14 -0.96 3.99
N LEU A 172 -9.28 -1.54 4.26
CA LEU A 172 -10.14 -1.25 5.40
C LEU A 172 -10.12 -2.42 6.38
N GLY A 173 -9.92 -2.11 7.65
CA GLY A 173 -9.98 -3.09 8.74
C GLY A 173 -11.41 -3.37 9.20
N LYS A 174 -11.55 -3.87 10.43
CA LYS A 174 -12.82 -4.23 11.08
C LYS A 174 -13.96 -3.22 10.94
N THR A 175 -13.64 -1.93 11.00
CA THR A 175 -14.63 -0.84 10.91
C THR A 175 -15.01 -0.50 9.48
N GLY A 176 -14.35 -1.08 8.48
CA GLY A 176 -14.45 -0.67 7.09
C GLY A 176 -15.86 -0.71 6.52
N LYS A 177 -16.66 -1.74 6.83
CA LYS A 177 -18.05 -1.83 6.39
C LYS A 177 -18.89 -0.67 6.97
N ASN A 178 -18.70 -0.32 8.24
CA ASN A 178 -19.41 0.78 8.88
C ASN A 178 -18.96 2.14 8.29
N GLU A 179 -17.67 2.30 8.02
CA GLU A 179 -17.14 3.49 7.36
C GLU A 179 -17.77 3.70 5.97
N LEU A 180 -17.89 2.61 5.17
CA LEU A 180 -18.56 2.65 3.87
C LEU A 180 -20.01 3.10 3.98
N LEU A 181 -20.78 2.56 4.92
CA LEU A 181 -22.16 2.97 5.18
C LEU A 181 -22.26 4.45 5.55
N GLN A 182 -21.33 4.96 6.34
CA GLN A 182 -21.33 6.38 6.74
C GLN A 182 -21.00 7.30 5.57
N VAL A 183 -20.00 6.97 4.76
CA VAL A 183 -19.62 7.84 3.63
C VAL A 183 -20.62 7.80 2.49
N SER A 184 -21.36 6.71 2.28
CA SER A 184 -22.39 6.59 1.23
C SER A 184 -23.53 7.60 1.36
N LYS A 185 -23.72 8.18 2.54
CA LYS A 185 -24.70 9.26 2.77
C LYS A 185 -24.33 10.55 2.02
N ASN A 186 -23.03 10.84 1.87
CA ASN A 186 -22.53 12.10 1.31
C ASN A 186 -21.73 11.91 0.01
N TRP A 187 -21.48 10.66 -0.38
CA TRP A 187 -20.68 10.32 -1.54
C TRP A 187 -21.39 9.32 -2.43
N ASP A 188 -21.39 9.56 -3.73
CA ASP A 188 -21.70 8.58 -4.77
C ASP A 188 -20.39 7.91 -5.18
N ILE A 189 -20.29 6.61 -4.86
CA ILE A 189 -19.04 5.84 -5.01
C ILE A 189 -19.36 4.58 -5.80
N GLU A 190 -18.73 4.43 -6.96
CA GLU A 190 -18.73 3.16 -7.68
C GLU A 190 -17.48 2.36 -7.28
N TYR A 191 -17.70 1.21 -6.65
CA TYR A 191 -16.60 0.41 -6.14
C TYR A 191 -16.87 -1.10 -6.23
N LYS A 192 -15.78 -1.85 -6.30
CA LYS A 192 -15.77 -3.31 -6.09
C LYS A 192 -15.19 -3.59 -4.69
N GLN A 193 -15.77 -4.57 -4.00
CA GLN A 193 -15.30 -4.99 -2.68
C GLN A 193 -14.76 -6.41 -2.73
N ARG A 194 -13.65 -6.63 -2.02
CA ARG A 194 -13.04 -7.95 -1.82
C ARG A 194 -12.76 -8.18 -0.34
N VAL A 195 -13.01 -9.38 0.14
CA VAL A 195 -12.52 -9.80 1.47
C VAL A 195 -11.03 -10.02 1.40
N SER A 196 -10.29 -9.54 2.39
CA SER A 196 -8.84 -9.76 2.45
C SER A 196 -8.52 -11.25 2.58
N VAL A 197 -7.56 -11.75 1.81
CA VAL A 197 -7.07 -13.14 1.92
C VAL A 197 -6.29 -13.39 3.22
N THR A 198 -6.01 -12.35 3.98
CA THR A 198 -5.23 -12.42 5.24
C THR A 198 -6.07 -12.23 6.49
N SER A 199 -7.32 -11.78 6.35
CA SER A 199 -8.23 -11.51 7.48
C SER A 199 -9.68 -11.40 7.02
N ASN A 200 -10.57 -12.21 7.58
CA ASN A 200 -12.01 -12.18 7.28
C ASN A 200 -12.69 -10.88 7.73
N ASP A 201 -12.09 -10.16 8.67
CA ASP A 201 -12.62 -8.88 9.19
C ASP A 201 -12.15 -7.67 8.37
N SER A 202 -11.30 -7.87 7.38
CA SER A 202 -10.74 -6.81 6.55
C SER A 202 -11.24 -6.91 5.12
N ILE A 203 -11.45 -5.75 4.50
CA ILE A 203 -11.87 -5.65 3.10
C ILE A 203 -10.95 -4.71 2.33
N ILE A 204 -10.85 -4.95 1.05
CA ILE A 204 -10.21 -4.02 0.11
C ILE A 204 -11.31 -3.51 -0.81
N ILE A 205 -11.43 -2.20 -0.92
CA ILE A 205 -12.30 -1.57 -1.91
C ILE A 205 -11.47 -1.02 -3.06
N GLU A 206 -11.95 -1.24 -4.27
CA GLU A 206 -11.44 -0.65 -5.50
C GLU A 206 -12.47 0.35 -5.99
N ILE A 207 -12.19 1.64 -5.89
CA ILE A 207 -13.07 2.72 -6.33
C ILE A 207 -12.68 3.11 -7.74
N ASN A 208 -13.67 3.18 -8.64
CA ASN A 208 -13.49 3.58 -10.03
C ASN A 208 -14.19 4.92 -10.34
N ARG A 209 -15.13 5.35 -9.50
CA ARG A 209 -15.78 6.66 -9.57
C ARG A 209 -16.05 7.19 -8.18
N LEU A 210 -15.79 8.48 -7.98
CA LEU A 210 -16.04 9.19 -6.73
C LEU A 210 -16.64 10.57 -7.04
N LYS A 211 -17.82 10.82 -6.52
CA LYS A 211 -18.52 12.10 -6.66
C LYS A 211 -19.15 12.50 -5.35
N LYS A 212 -19.04 13.75 -4.97
CA LYS A 212 -19.77 14.30 -3.82
C LYS A 212 -21.22 14.49 -4.20
N LYS A 213 -22.13 14.08 -3.31
CA LYS A 213 -23.57 14.32 -3.45
C LYS A 213 -23.93 15.76 -3.17
#